data_e20d67be766e55e6fe3b1735256df940
#
_entry.id   e20d67be766e55e6fe3b1735256df940
#
_cell.length_a   1.000
_cell.length_b   1.000
_cell.length_c   1.000
_cell.angle_alpha   90.00
_cell.angle_beta   90.00
_cell.angle_gamma   90.00
#
_symmetry.space_group_name_H-M   'P 1'
#
loop_
_entity.id
_entity.type
_entity.pdbx_description
1 polymer ?
#
loop_
_entity_poly.entity_id
_entity_poly.type
_entity_poly.pdbx_seq_one_letter_code
_entity_poly.pdbx_strand_id
1 'polypeptide(L)'
;MKKMFVLAVICLVVASCSKKDPNTEASPLLEEARQAVVEKNFEKAHALIDSIRSAYPRATQVRWAALYFEDTINFEEAKVQSREADSIYRFGKFEFEDVTKGLPVYHPTVRAASEKLDSLKMERNRMQMKVRFFHRKIQERLKTKRKTGKN
;
A
#
# COMPACT_ATOMS: atom_id res chain seq x y z
N MET A 1 47.87 25.39 32.40
CA MET A 1 47.28 25.15 31.08
C MET A 1 46.86 23.69 30.86
N LYS A 2 47.61 22.67 31.33
CA LYS A 2 47.22 21.24 31.12
C LYS A 2 45.93 20.82 31.83
N LYS A 3 45.53 21.41 32.95
CA LYS A 3 44.30 21.02 33.68
C LYS A 3 43.00 21.56 33.06
N MET A 4 43.06 22.65 32.28
CA MET A 4 41.89 23.17 31.56
C MET A 4 41.54 22.34 30.31
N PHE A 5 42.55 21.71 29.66
CA PHE A 5 42.31 20.85 28.49
C PHE A 5 41.59 19.55 28.84
N VAL A 6 41.86 18.99 30.02
CA VAL A 6 41.20 17.74 30.48
C VAL A 6 39.73 17.98 30.77
N LEU A 7 39.35 19.15 31.31
CA LEU A 7 37.94 19.46 31.58
C LEU A 7 37.14 19.68 30.27
N ALA A 8 37.74 20.29 29.25
CA ALA A 8 37.08 20.49 27.96
C ALA A 8 36.82 19.17 27.20
N VAL A 9 37.74 18.19 27.33
CA VAL A 9 37.56 16.86 26.70
C VAL A 9 36.47 16.05 27.41
N ILE A 10 36.30 16.16 28.74
CA ILE A 10 35.26 15.47 29.48
C ILE A 10 33.86 16.01 29.14
N CYS A 11 33.69 17.31 28.91
CA CYS A 11 32.41 17.90 28.48
C CYS A 11 31.96 17.45 27.09
N LEU A 12 32.89 17.13 26.17
CA LEU A 12 32.57 16.66 24.81
C LEU A 12 32.04 15.22 24.78
N VAL A 13 32.36 14.38 25.76
CA VAL A 13 31.94 12.97 25.81
C VAL A 13 30.50 12.80 26.34
N VAL A 14 29.99 13.73 27.15
CA VAL A 14 28.63 13.63 27.73
C VAL A 14 27.53 14.11 26.77
N ALA A 15 27.87 14.84 25.71
CA ALA A 15 26.89 15.32 24.72
C ALA A 15 26.43 14.25 23.70
N SER A 16 27.02 13.05 23.72
CA SER A 16 26.84 12.02 22.67
C SER A 16 25.85 10.90 23.00
N CYS A 17 25.11 10.93 24.11
CA CYS A 17 24.25 9.82 24.50
C CYS A 17 22.80 10.19 24.82
N SER A 18 22.19 11.08 24.04
CA SER A 18 20.74 11.05 23.98
C SER A 18 20.34 10.00 22.92
N LYS A 19 20.17 8.75 23.32
CA LYS A 19 19.56 7.71 22.47
C LYS A 19 18.17 8.23 22.11
N LYS A 20 18.03 8.78 20.91
CA LYS A 20 16.71 9.14 20.38
C LYS A 20 15.83 7.90 20.41
N ASP A 21 14.58 8.07 20.84
CA ASP A 21 13.60 7.00 20.80
C ASP A 21 13.45 6.48 19.35
N PRO A 22 13.67 5.19 19.09
CA PRO A 22 13.52 4.61 17.74
C PRO A 22 12.15 4.86 17.12
N ASN A 23 11.09 5.00 17.92
CA ASN A 23 9.77 5.33 17.40
C ASN A 23 9.73 6.77 16.87
N THR A 24 10.39 7.72 17.56
CA THR A 24 10.49 9.11 17.10
C THR A 24 11.28 9.23 15.79
N GLU A 25 12.33 8.42 15.62
CA GLU A 25 13.11 8.41 14.37
C GLU A 25 12.37 7.77 13.19
N ALA A 26 11.55 6.73 13.45
CA ALA A 26 10.79 6.04 12.43
C ALA A 26 9.46 6.73 12.05
N SER A 27 8.90 7.57 12.92
CA SER A 27 7.61 8.24 12.68
C SER A 27 7.55 9.07 11.39
N PRO A 28 8.58 9.85 11.02
CA PRO A 28 8.56 10.62 9.78
C PRO A 28 8.38 9.75 8.53
N LEU A 29 8.99 8.56 8.50
CA LEU A 29 8.83 7.62 7.38
C LEU A 29 7.39 7.12 7.24
N LEU A 30 6.68 6.92 8.35
CA LEU A 30 5.28 6.53 8.31
C LEU A 30 4.39 7.66 7.79
N GLU A 31 4.67 8.91 8.15
CA GLU A 31 3.94 10.06 7.61
C GLU A 31 4.25 10.28 6.12
N GLU A 32 5.50 10.07 5.70
CA GLU A 32 5.87 10.12 4.29
C GLU A 32 5.17 9.00 3.49
N ALA A 33 5.03 7.79 4.07
CA ALA A 33 4.26 6.72 3.46
C ALA A 33 2.76 7.08 3.32
N ARG A 34 2.18 7.79 4.30
CA ARG A 34 0.80 8.31 4.21
C ARG A 34 0.64 9.30 3.06
N GLN A 35 1.59 10.23 2.95
CA GLN A 35 1.60 11.21 1.87
C GLN A 35 1.73 10.54 0.50
N ALA A 36 2.62 9.55 0.37
CA ALA A 36 2.80 8.80 -0.87
C ALA A 36 1.49 8.10 -1.32
N VAL A 37 0.67 7.61 -0.39
CA VAL A 37 -0.67 7.05 -0.72
C VAL A 37 -1.62 8.13 -1.25
N VAL A 38 -1.62 9.32 -0.66
CA VAL A 38 -2.42 10.45 -1.15
C VAL A 38 -2.03 10.82 -2.59
N GLU A 39 -0.72 10.79 -2.87
CA GLU A 39 -0.15 11.02 -4.21
C GLU A 39 -0.33 9.83 -5.18
N LYS A 40 -0.91 8.72 -4.70
CA LYS A 40 -1.05 7.44 -5.43
C LYS A 40 0.29 6.83 -5.85
N ASN A 41 1.36 7.17 -5.17
CA ASN A 41 2.67 6.55 -5.34
C ASN A 41 2.80 5.35 -4.38
N PHE A 42 2.13 4.26 -4.74
CA PHE A 42 2.05 3.06 -3.90
C PHE A 42 3.40 2.36 -3.77
N GLU A 43 4.23 2.38 -4.81
CA GLU A 43 5.58 1.82 -4.78
C GLU A 43 6.44 2.50 -3.70
N LYS A 44 6.44 3.84 -3.67
CA LYS A 44 7.12 4.62 -2.63
C LYS A 44 6.55 4.31 -1.26
N ALA A 45 5.22 4.21 -1.13
CA ALA A 45 4.58 3.90 0.15
C ALA A 45 5.02 2.54 0.69
N HIS A 46 5.05 1.50 -0.14
CA HIS A 46 5.55 0.16 0.24
C HIS A 46 7.03 0.20 0.61
N ALA A 47 7.88 0.85 -0.18
CA ALA A 47 9.31 0.97 0.12
C ALA A 47 9.58 1.64 1.47
N LEU A 48 8.79 2.66 1.85
CA LEU A 48 8.89 3.32 3.15
C LEU A 48 8.46 2.40 4.31
N ILE A 49 7.40 1.60 4.13
CA ILE A 49 6.98 0.59 5.13
C ILE A 49 8.07 -0.46 5.33
N ASP A 50 8.69 -0.94 4.25
CA ASP A 50 9.78 -1.90 4.32
C ASP A 50 11.04 -1.29 4.98
N SER A 51 11.32 -0.02 4.73
CA SER A 51 12.40 0.73 5.39
C SER A 51 12.16 0.83 6.91
N ILE A 52 10.93 1.10 7.36
CA ILE A 52 10.59 1.09 8.79
C ILE A 52 10.86 -0.29 9.41
N ARG A 53 10.53 -1.36 8.71
CA ARG A 53 10.71 -2.74 9.21
C ARG A 53 12.17 -3.14 9.32
N SER A 54 12.99 -2.76 8.34
CA SER A 54 14.40 -3.16 8.25
C SER A 54 15.32 -2.26 9.07
N ALA A 55 15.18 -0.95 8.95
CA ALA A 55 16.09 0.01 9.58
C ALA A 55 15.76 0.27 11.07
N TYR A 56 14.49 0.09 11.48
CA TYR A 56 14.04 0.42 12.85
C TYR A 56 13.43 -0.79 13.58
N PRO A 57 14.19 -1.89 13.81
CA PRO A 57 13.66 -3.11 14.43
C PRO A 57 13.13 -2.89 15.85
N ARG A 58 13.62 -1.86 16.56
CA ARG A 58 13.22 -1.51 17.93
C ARG A 58 12.05 -0.51 18.00
N ALA A 59 11.63 0.10 16.90
CA ALA A 59 10.49 1.03 16.85
C ALA A 59 9.15 0.26 16.87
N THR A 60 8.86 -0.42 17.95
CA THR A 60 7.73 -1.35 18.03
C THR A 60 6.38 -0.70 17.72
N GLN A 61 6.11 0.49 18.25
CA GLN A 61 4.85 1.19 18.03
C GLN A 61 4.67 1.59 16.57
N VAL A 62 5.71 2.20 15.96
CA VAL A 62 5.65 2.62 14.55
C VAL A 62 5.59 1.41 13.62
N ARG A 63 6.30 0.32 13.93
CA ARG A 63 6.20 -0.93 13.16
C ARG A 63 4.81 -1.55 13.20
N TRP A 64 4.14 -1.52 14.34
CA TRP A 64 2.75 -1.95 14.43
C TRP A 64 1.82 -1.04 13.61
N ALA A 65 2.00 0.27 13.71
CA ALA A 65 1.24 1.23 12.91
C ALA A 65 1.48 1.04 11.41
N ALA A 66 2.74 0.80 10.99
CA ALA A 66 3.12 0.50 9.62
C ALA A 66 2.45 -0.79 9.09
N LEU A 67 2.42 -1.85 9.91
CA LEU A 67 1.75 -3.11 9.57
C LEU A 67 0.24 -2.92 9.31
N TYR A 68 -0.42 -2.10 10.13
CA TYR A 68 -1.83 -1.78 9.90
C TYR A 68 -2.03 -0.87 8.67
N PHE A 69 -1.10 0.06 8.47
CA PHE A 69 -1.19 0.98 7.35
C PHE A 69 -0.93 0.31 6.00
N GLU A 70 -0.12 -0.75 5.95
CA GLU A 70 0.11 -1.55 4.75
C GLU A 70 -1.19 -2.10 4.14
N ASP A 71 -2.14 -2.54 4.97
CA ASP A 71 -3.45 -2.97 4.45
C ASP A 71 -4.22 -1.81 3.81
N THR A 72 -4.03 -0.58 4.31
CA THR A 72 -4.61 0.62 3.72
C THR A 72 -3.96 0.94 2.37
N ILE A 73 -2.64 0.82 2.26
CA ILE A 73 -1.92 0.98 0.98
C ILE A 73 -2.47 -0.01 -0.05
N ASN A 74 -2.49 -1.30 0.30
CA ASN A 74 -3.00 -2.37 -0.57
C ASN A 74 -4.47 -2.14 -0.98
N PHE A 75 -5.29 -1.60 -0.09
CA PHE A 75 -6.69 -1.30 -0.38
C PHE A 75 -6.84 -0.15 -1.38
N GLU A 76 -6.12 0.96 -1.17
CA GLU A 76 -6.17 2.11 -2.07
C GLU A 76 -5.60 1.77 -3.46
N GLU A 77 -4.50 1.01 -3.50
CA GLU A 77 -3.94 0.48 -4.75
C GLU A 77 -4.93 -0.42 -5.48
N ALA A 78 -5.55 -1.37 -4.79
CA ALA A 78 -6.56 -2.26 -5.37
C ALA A 78 -7.77 -1.48 -5.92
N LYS A 79 -8.17 -0.36 -5.29
CA LYS A 79 -9.23 0.52 -5.81
C LYS A 79 -8.83 1.19 -7.13
N VAL A 80 -7.57 1.61 -7.26
CA VAL A 80 -7.07 2.20 -8.51
C VAL A 80 -7.07 1.13 -9.60
N GLN A 81 -6.47 -0.03 -9.34
CA GLN A 81 -6.42 -1.17 -10.28
C GLN A 81 -7.82 -1.66 -10.68
N SER A 82 -8.78 -1.66 -9.75
CA SER A 82 -10.16 -2.06 -10.04
C SER A 82 -10.88 -1.09 -10.97
N ARG A 83 -10.65 0.21 -10.82
CA ARG A 83 -11.21 1.24 -11.73
C ARG A 83 -10.60 1.15 -13.12
N GLU A 84 -9.31 0.90 -13.20
CA GLU A 84 -8.58 0.70 -14.44
C GLU A 84 -9.11 -0.53 -15.20
N ALA A 85 -9.20 -1.66 -14.52
CA ALA A 85 -9.73 -2.91 -15.09
C ALA A 85 -11.21 -2.76 -15.53
N ASP A 86 -12.03 -2.00 -14.80
CA ASP A 86 -13.41 -1.70 -15.20
C ASP A 86 -13.46 -0.83 -16.47
N SER A 87 -12.58 0.17 -16.58
CA SER A 87 -12.46 1.01 -17.78
C SER A 87 -12.03 0.20 -19.01
N ILE A 88 -11.01 -0.65 -18.86
CA ILE A 88 -10.51 -1.54 -19.92
C ILE A 88 -11.61 -2.52 -20.36
N TYR A 89 -12.34 -3.10 -19.41
CA TYR A 89 -13.46 -3.99 -19.72
C TYR A 89 -14.58 -3.29 -20.50
N ARG A 90 -14.95 -2.06 -20.12
CA ARG A 90 -15.97 -1.28 -20.83
C ARG A 90 -15.54 -0.97 -22.25
N PHE A 91 -14.28 -0.58 -22.43
CA PHE A 91 -13.72 -0.35 -23.77
C PHE A 91 -13.72 -1.64 -24.59
N GLY A 92 -13.27 -2.77 -24.03
CA GLY A 92 -13.28 -4.07 -24.69
C GLY A 92 -14.68 -4.53 -25.06
N LYS A 93 -15.70 -4.20 -24.25
CA LYS A 93 -17.09 -4.49 -24.57
C LYS A 93 -17.57 -3.67 -25.78
N PHE A 94 -17.25 -2.40 -25.85
CA PHE A 94 -17.55 -1.55 -27.01
C PHE A 94 -16.86 -2.08 -28.28
N GLU A 95 -15.56 -2.42 -28.18
CA GLU A 95 -14.79 -3.01 -29.28
C GLU A 95 -15.42 -4.34 -29.76
N PHE A 96 -15.86 -5.20 -28.82
CA PHE A 96 -16.57 -6.44 -29.15
C PHE A 96 -17.85 -6.19 -29.93
N GLU A 97 -18.69 -5.27 -29.49
CA GLU A 97 -19.94 -4.90 -30.16
C GLU A 97 -19.69 -4.38 -31.58
N ASP A 98 -18.65 -3.59 -31.80
CA ASP A 98 -18.29 -3.01 -33.10
C ASP A 98 -17.79 -4.09 -34.10
N VAL A 99 -16.79 -4.91 -33.67
CA VAL A 99 -16.14 -5.89 -34.56
C VAL A 99 -17.04 -7.11 -34.85
N THR A 100 -18.05 -7.37 -34.04
CA THR A 100 -18.98 -8.50 -34.23
C THR A 100 -20.29 -8.12 -34.91
N LYS A 101 -20.49 -6.84 -35.15
CA LYS A 101 -21.72 -6.31 -35.76
C LYS A 101 -21.99 -6.94 -37.11
N GLY A 102 -23.16 -7.59 -37.23
CA GLY A 102 -23.59 -8.24 -38.47
C GLY A 102 -22.92 -9.57 -38.77
N LEU A 103 -22.01 -10.06 -37.94
CA LEU A 103 -21.39 -11.37 -38.10
C LEU A 103 -22.22 -12.49 -37.42
N PRO A 104 -22.28 -13.68 -38.02
CA PRO A 104 -22.93 -14.83 -37.39
C PRO A 104 -22.13 -15.31 -36.18
N VAL A 105 -22.81 -15.85 -35.15
CA VAL A 105 -22.20 -16.27 -33.87
C VAL A 105 -21.03 -17.25 -34.03
N TYR A 106 -21.08 -18.11 -35.06
CA TYR A 106 -20.03 -19.08 -35.35
C TYR A 106 -18.85 -18.51 -36.14
N HIS A 107 -18.86 -17.22 -36.48
CA HIS A 107 -17.75 -16.61 -37.19
C HIS A 107 -16.48 -16.58 -36.33
N PRO A 108 -15.30 -16.94 -36.88
CA PRO A 108 -14.03 -16.98 -36.09
C PRO A 108 -13.71 -15.69 -35.37
N THR A 109 -14.00 -14.51 -35.96
CA THR A 109 -13.82 -13.20 -35.35
C THR A 109 -14.68 -13.05 -34.09
N VAL A 110 -15.94 -13.49 -34.11
CA VAL A 110 -16.84 -13.42 -32.95
C VAL A 110 -16.28 -14.25 -31.80
N ARG A 111 -15.78 -15.45 -32.10
CA ARG A 111 -15.17 -16.34 -31.12
C ARG A 111 -13.94 -15.71 -30.48
N ALA A 112 -12.99 -15.22 -31.30
CA ALA A 112 -11.77 -14.57 -30.78
C ALA A 112 -12.07 -13.32 -29.93
N ALA A 113 -13.01 -12.50 -30.39
CA ALA A 113 -13.45 -11.30 -29.65
C ALA A 113 -14.13 -11.66 -28.33
N SER A 114 -14.93 -12.74 -28.30
CA SER A 114 -15.56 -13.27 -27.07
C SER A 114 -14.52 -13.74 -26.06
N GLU A 115 -13.53 -14.52 -26.49
CA GLU A 115 -12.43 -14.99 -25.62
C GLU A 115 -11.64 -13.82 -25.01
N LYS A 116 -11.36 -12.75 -25.80
CA LYS A 116 -10.73 -11.52 -25.31
C LYS A 116 -11.61 -10.83 -24.27
N LEU A 117 -12.90 -10.67 -24.52
CA LEU A 117 -13.84 -10.02 -23.61
C LEU A 117 -13.99 -10.80 -22.29
N ASP A 118 -14.03 -12.12 -22.34
CA ASP A 118 -14.10 -12.97 -21.15
C ASP A 118 -12.84 -12.86 -20.30
N SER A 119 -11.66 -12.77 -20.92
CA SER A 119 -10.40 -12.51 -20.21
C SER A 119 -10.44 -11.16 -19.46
N LEU A 120 -10.88 -10.10 -20.12
CA LEU A 120 -11.02 -8.77 -19.50
C LEU A 120 -12.05 -8.78 -18.36
N LYS A 121 -13.15 -9.51 -18.51
CA LYS A 121 -14.16 -9.70 -17.46
C LYS A 121 -13.60 -10.43 -16.24
N MET A 122 -12.81 -11.48 -16.46
CA MET A 122 -12.14 -12.20 -15.37
C MET A 122 -11.17 -11.28 -14.61
N GLU A 123 -10.34 -10.51 -15.31
CA GLU A 123 -9.41 -9.57 -14.68
C GLU A 123 -10.13 -8.48 -13.87
N ARG A 124 -11.19 -7.88 -14.43
CA ARG A 124 -12.04 -6.92 -13.69
C ARG A 124 -12.60 -7.56 -12.41
N ASN A 125 -13.12 -8.78 -12.49
CA ASN A 125 -13.70 -9.47 -11.33
C ASN A 125 -12.60 -9.78 -10.28
N ARG A 126 -11.40 -10.16 -10.70
CA ARG A 126 -10.24 -10.40 -9.85
C ARG A 126 -9.86 -9.13 -9.06
N MET A 127 -9.82 -7.97 -9.72
CA MET A 127 -9.51 -6.70 -9.06
C MET A 127 -10.61 -6.28 -8.08
N GLN A 128 -11.88 -6.47 -8.42
CA GLN A 128 -12.99 -6.23 -7.50
C GLN A 128 -12.93 -7.14 -6.27
N MET A 129 -12.51 -8.39 -6.42
CA MET A 129 -12.31 -9.30 -5.28
C MET A 129 -11.16 -8.84 -4.37
N LYS A 130 -10.04 -8.33 -4.93
CA LYS A 130 -8.95 -7.74 -4.13
C LYS A 130 -9.47 -6.58 -3.26
N VAL A 131 -10.25 -5.66 -3.84
CA VAL A 131 -10.86 -4.55 -3.08
C VAL A 131 -11.70 -5.06 -1.91
N ARG A 132 -12.58 -6.03 -2.15
CA ARG A 132 -13.42 -6.63 -1.10
C ARG A 132 -12.60 -7.32 -0.01
N PHE A 133 -11.53 -8.02 -0.40
CA PHE A 133 -10.64 -8.70 0.53
C PHE A 133 -9.96 -7.71 1.48
N PHE A 134 -9.29 -6.68 0.95
CA PHE A 134 -8.59 -5.71 1.79
C PHE A 134 -9.56 -4.87 2.62
N HIS A 135 -10.72 -4.50 2.07
CA HIS A 135 -11.75 -3.83 2.85
C HIS A 135 -12.19 -4.66 4.06
N ARG A 136 -12.46 -5.96 3.87
CA ARG A 136 -12.82 -6.87 4.97
C ARG A 136 -11.70 -6.96 5.99
N LYS A 137 -10.46 -7.13 5.55
CA LYS A 137 -9.28 -7.22 6.42
C LYS A 137 -9.13 -5.99 7.31
N ILE A 138 -9.30 -4.79 6.77
CA ILE A 138 -9.30 -3.53 7.54
C ILE A 138 -10.45 -3.52 8.56
N GLN A 139 -11.66 -3.89 8.16
CA GLN A 139 -12.81 -3.92 9.06
C GLN A 139 -12.62 -4.90 10.23
N GLU A 140 -12.08 -6.07 10.00
CA GLU A 140 -11.77 -7.07 11.03
C GLU A 140 -10.74 -6.54 12.04
N ARG A 141 -9.68 -5.88 11.58
CA ARG A 141 -8.68 -5.23 12.44
C ARG A 141 -9.28 -4.13 13.30
N LEU A 142 -10.16 -3.30 12.74
CA LEU A 142 -10.86 -2.25 13.50
C LEU A 142 -11.76 -2.84 14.59
N LYS A 143 -12.44 -3.95 14.31
CA LYS A 143 -13.26 -4.65 15.31
C LYS A 143 -12.41 -5.21 16.45
N THR A 144 -11.26 -5.80 16.14
CA THR A 144 -10.33 -6.34 17.13
C THR A 144 -9.79 -5.22 18.03
N LYS A 145 -9.34 -4.10 17.43
CA LYS A 145 -8.87 -2.94 18.19
C LYS A 145 -9.92 -2.37 19.14
N ARG A 146 -11.20 -2.34 18.74
CA ARG A 146 -12.31 -1.90 19.61
C ARG A 146 -12.54 -2.85 20.80
N LYS A 147 -12.34 -4.14 20.61
CA LYS A 147 -12.49 -5.14 21.68
C LYS A 147 -11.34 -5.07 22.69
N THR A 148 -10.11 -4.89 22.24
CA THR A 148 -8.92 -4.82 23.11
C THR A 148 -8.76 -3.47 23.81
N GLY A 149 -9.28 -2.38 23.25
CA GLY A 149 -9.23 -1.05 23.87
C GLY A 149 -10.36 -0.77 24.89
N LYS A 150 -11.22 -1.78 25.18
CA LYS A 150 -12.27 -1.69 26.22
C LYS A 150 -11.89 -2.37 27.54
N ASN A 151 -10.66 -2.89 27.66
CA ASN A 151 -10.04 -3.34 28.90
C ASN A 151 -9.01 -2.28 29.33
#